data_a263c719b18065237adc1eff94666b0a
#
_entry.id   a263c719b18065237adc1eff94666b0a
#
_cell.length_a   1.000
_cell.length_b   1.000
_cell.length_c   1.000
_cell.angle_alpha   90.00
_cell.angle_beta   90.00
_cell.angle_gamma   90.00
#
_symmetry.space_group_name_H-M   'P 1'
#
loop_
_entity.id
_entity.type
_entity.pdbx_description
1 polymer ?
#
loop_
_entity_poly.entity_id
_entity_poly.type
_entity_poly.pdbx_seq_one_letter_code
_entity_poly.pdbx_strand_id
1 'polypeptide(L)'
;MKAKEMFEKLGYKKIENPRELTSVYAAYEQDDIVYEYYHEGELCLRLYFNVEYKIYGYELVYDVVIETNIEEHQAITQQLKELEWIE
;
A
#
# COMPACT_ATOMS: atom_id res chain seq x y z
N MET A 1 -13.78 11.13 1.32
CA MET A 1 -13.37 9.86 1.95
C MET A 1 -11.84 9.81 2.03
N LYS A 2 -11.30 9.37 3.15
CA LYS A 2 -9.87 9.23 3.32
C LYS A 2 -9.34 8.01 2.57
N ALA A 3 -8.07 8.07 2.16
CA ALA A 3 -7.43 6.97 1.44
C ALA A 3 -7.52 5.65 2.20
N LYS A 4 -7.27 5.66 3.51
CA LYS A 4 -7.37 4.46 4.34
C LYS A 4 -8.72 3.76 4.18
N GLU A 5 -9.81 4.53 4.23
CA GLU A 5 -11.15 3.98 4.08
C GLU A 5 -11.38 3.41 2.68
N MET A 6 -10.86 4.10 1.65
CA MET A 6 -10.96 3.64 0.28
C MET A 6 -10.23 2.32 0.08
N PHE A 7 -9.01 2.19 0.62
CA PHE A 7 -8.25 0.95 0.54
C PHE A 7 -8.91 -0.18 1.34
N GLU A 8 -9.45 0.12 2.51
CA GLU A 8 -10.15 -0.90 3.31
C GLU A 8 -11.35 -1.49 2.55
N LYS A 9 -12.08 -0.66 1.81
CA LYS A 9 -13.19 -1.12 0.97
C LYS A 9 -12.73 -2.03 -0.16
N LEU A 10 -11.48 -1.90 -0.58
CA LEU A 10 -10.90 -2.75 -1.63
C LEU A 10 -10.26 -4.01 -1.08
N GLY A 11 -10.31 -4.22 0.24
CA GLY A 11 -9.76 -5.41 0.86
C GLY A 11 -8.34 -5.25 1.40
N TYR A 12 -7.81 -4.04 1.40
CA TYR A 12 -6.49 -3.76 1.97
C TYR A 12 -6.58 -3.48 3.46
N LYS A 13 -5.48 -3.75 4.16
CA LYS A 13 -5.33 -3.45 5.57
C LYS A 13 -4.10 -2.57 5.77
N LYS A 14 -4.29 -1.41 6.38
CA LYS A 14 -3.17 -0.52 6.71
C LYS A 14 -2.37 -1.09 7.88
N ILE A 15 -1.05 -1.08 7.75
CA ILE A 15 -0.15 -1.58 8.79
C ILE A 15 0.22 -0.45 9.74
N GLU A 16 0.06 -0.70 11.05
CA GLU A 16 0.32 0.30 12.09
C GLU A 16 1.82 0.52 12.32
N ASN A 17 2.62 -0.54 12.21
CA ASN A 17 4.06 -0.49 12.48
C ASN A 17 4.84 -1.04 11.27
N PRO A 18 4.94 -0.26 10.16
CA PRO A 18 5.61 -0.76 8.95
C PRO A 18 7.06 -1.17 9.18
N ARG A 19 7.74 -0.48 10.11
CA ARG A 19 9.14 -0.76 10.42
C ARG A 19 9.38 -2.18 10.92
N GLU A 20 8.36 -2.80 11.51
CA GLU A 20 8.44 -4.17 12.04
C GLU A 20 8.16 -5.24 10.99
N LEU A 21 7.77 -4.84 9.78
CA LEU A 21 7.48 -5.80 8.72
C LEU A 21 8.74 -6.51 8.24
N THR A 22 8.64 -7.82 8.12
CA THR A 22 9.70 -8.63 7.53
C THR A 22 9.54 -8.64 6.01
N SER A 23 10.60 -8.25 5.31
CA SER A 23 10.63 -8.28 3.85
C SER A 23 12.03 -8.66 3.39
N VAL A 24 12.08 -9.46 2.32
CA VAL A 24 13.34 -9.86 1.67
C VAL A 24 13.86 -8.74 0.78
N TYR A 25 12.97 -7.89 0.26
CA TYR A 25 13.30 -6.92 -0.78
C TYR A 25 13.27 -5.48 -0.31
N ALA A 26 12.64 -5.20 0.82
CA ALA A 26 12.44 -3.82 1.25
C ALA A 26 12.54 -3.71 2.76
N ALA A 27 13.08 -2.59 3.22
CA ALA A 27 13.00 -2.18 4.61
C ALA A 27 12.07 -0.97 4.68
N TYR A 28 11.09 -1.02 5.56
CA TYR A 28 10.14 0.07 5.73
C TYR A 28 10.49 0.90 6.96
N GLU A 29 10.32 2.21 6.83
CA GLU A 29 10.47 3.12 7.96
C GLU A 29 9.11 3.31 8.66
N GLN A 30 9.14 3.79 9.89
CA GLN A 30 7.91 3.95 10.69
C GLN A 30 6.93 4.93 10.03
N ASP A 31 7.44 5.94 9.32
CA ASP A 31 6.62 6.94 8.66
C ASP A 31 6.05 6.49 7.32
N ASP A 32 6.53 5.36 6.79
CA ASP A 32 6.02 4.84 5.53
C ASP A 32 4.58 4.39 5.70
N ILE A 33 3.84 4.44 4.61
CA ILE A 33 2.47 3.94 4.58
C ILE A 33 2.48 2.62 3.83
N VAL A 34 2.00 1.57 4.47
CA VAL A 34 1.97 0.23 3.90
C VAL A 34 0.58 -0.36 4.07
N TYR A 35 0.03 -0.85 2.95
CA TYR A 35 -1.24 -1.57 2.93
C TYR A 35 -0.98 -3.01 2.48
N GLU A 36 -1.54 -3.97 3.21
CA GLU A 36 -1.44 -5.39 2.86
C GLU A 36 -2.75 -5.87 2.25
N TYR A 37 -2.64 -6.67 1.21
CA TYR A 37 -3.79 -7.33 0.57
C TYR A 37 -3.68 -8.83 0.76
N TYR A 38 -4.74 -9.41 1.34
CA TYR A 38 -4.84 -10.84 1.59
C TYR A 38 -5.92 -11.45 0.71
N HIS A 39 -5.68 -12.67 0.24
CA HIS A 39 -6.66 -13.47 -0.47
C HIS A 39 -6.69 -14.85 0.17
N GLU A 40 -7.88 -15.26 0.62
CA GLU A 40 -8.09 -16.55 1.30
C GLU A 40 -7.12 -16.74 2.48
N GLY A 41 -6.88 -15.67 3.23
CA GLY A 41 -6.02 -15.70 4.41
C GLY A 41 -4.53 -15.63 4.14
N GLU A 42 -4.13 -15.56 2.88
CA GLU A 42 -2.72 -15.46 2.51
C GLU A 42 -2.36 -14.06 2.03
N LEU A 43 -1.23 -13.56 2.49
CA LEU A 43 -0.69 -12.28 2.04
C LEU A 43 -0.28 -12.39 0.57
N CYS A 44 -0.87 -11.54 -0.28
CA CYS A 44 -0.59 -11.53 -1.72
C CYS A 44 0.39 -10.43 -2.10
N LEU A 45 0.18 -9.22 -1.57
CA LEU A 45 1.02 -8.09 -1.92
C LEU A 45 0.98 -7.03 -0.82
N ARG A 46 1.98 -6.16 -0.86
CA ARG A 46 1.98 -4.92 -0.09
C ARG A 46 2.07 -3.75 -1.06
N LEU A 47 1.20 -2.78 -0.88
CA LEU A 47 1.28 -1.49 -1.57
C LEU A 47 1.90 -0.52 -0.59
N TYR A 48 3.04 0.07 -0.95
CA TYR A 48 3.77 0.94 -0.03
C TYR A 48 3.98 2.33 -0.60
N PHE A 49 4.07 3.30 0.30
CA PHE A 49 4.40 4.69 -0.02
C PHE A 49 5.62 5.07 0.82
N ASN A 50 6.75 5.26 0.15
CA ASN A 50 8.00 5.61 0.82
C ASN A 50 8.07 7.13 0.97
N VAL A 51 8.00 7.61 2.21
CA VAL A 51 7.90 9.03 2.50
C VAL A 51 9.19 9.78 2.20
N GLU A 52 10.34 9.16 2.46
CA GLU A 52 11.64 9.80 2.24
C GLU A 52 11.89 10.11 0.77
N TYR A 53 11.62 9.14 -0.11
CA TYR A 53 11.91 9.29 -1.54
C TYR A 53 10.69 9.69 -2.37
N LYS A 54 9.51 9.80 -1.76
CA LYS A 54 8.24 10.13 -2.42
C LYS A 54 7.96 9.21 -3.59
N ILE A 55 8.10 7.92 -3.35
CA ILE A 55 7.79 6.87 -4.33
C ILE A 55 6.76 5.91 -3.75
N TYR A 56 6.04 5.23 -4.60
CA TYR A 56 5.16 4.15 -4.20
C TYR A 56 5.32 2.97 -5.15
N GLY A 57 4.95 1.79 -4.66
CA GLY A 57 5.04 0.59 -5.48
C GLY A 57 4.42 -0.60 -4.79
N TYR A 58 4.56 -1.74 -5.43
CA TYR A 58 4.04 -3.01 -4.92
C TYR A 58 5.19 -3.94 -4.59
N GLU A 59 5.11 -4.57 -3.42
CA GLU A 59 5.94 -5.72 -3.08
C GLU A 59 5.07 -6.96 -3.24
N LEU A 60 5.41 -7.80 -4.22
CA LEU A 60 4.64 -9.01 -4.51
C LEU A 60 5.21 -10.18 -3.71
N VAL A 61 4.32 -10.91 -3.04
CA VAL A 61 4.71 -12.12 -2.29
C VAL A 61 4.78 -13.32 -3.23
N TYR A 62 3.92 -13.33 -4.23
CA TYR A 62 3.88 -14.37 -5.24
C TYR A 62 4.02 -13.76 -6.63
N ASP A 63 4.55 -14.55 -7.56
CA ASP A 63 4.66 -14.15 -8.96
C ASP A 63 3.29 -14.30 -9.62
N VAL A 64 2.44 -13.31 -9.42
CA VAL A 64 1.06 -13.30 -9.92
C VAL A 64 0.82 -12.07 -10.78
N VAL A 65 -0.10 -12.20 -11.71
CA VAL A 65 -0.59 -11.04 -12.46
C VAL A 65 -1.55 -10.26 -11.56
N ILE A 66 -1.26 -8.98 -11.36
CA ILE A 66 -2.12 -8.12 -10.58
C ILE A 66 -2.84 -7.17 -11.52
N GLU A 67 -4.17 -7.24 -11.49
CA GLU A 67 -4.99 -6.29 -12.22
C GLU A 67 -5.50 -5.24 -11.25
N THR A 68 -5.34 -3.98 -11.61
CA THR A 68 -5.85 -2.87 -10.83
C THR A 68 -7.08 -2.28 -11.52
N ASN A 69 -8.01 -1.80 -10.74
CA ASN A 69 -9.23 -1.18 -11.25
C ASN A 69 -9.21 0.32 -10.98
N ILE A 70 -10.24 1.01 -11.46
CA ILE A 70 -10.32 2.46 -11.31
C ILE A 70 -10.45 2.88 -9.84
N GLU A 71 -11.10 2.08 -9.01
CA GLU A 71 -11.25 2.37 -7.58
C GLU A 71 -9.90 2.33 -6.86
N GLU A 72 -9.03 1.40 -7.22
CA GLU A 72 -7.68 1.36 -6.66
C GLU A 72 -6.86 2.57 -7.10
N HIS A 73 -6.96 2.94 -8.38
CA HIS A 73 -6.31 4.15 -8.89
C HIS A 73 -6.77 5.39 -8.12
N GLN A 74 -8.08 5.50 -7.86
CA GLN A 74 -8.63 6.61 -7.10
C GLN A 74 -8.12 6.63 -5.66
N ALA A 75 -7.99 5.46 -5.02
CA ALA A 75 -7.46 5.35 -3.68
C ALA A 75 -5.99 5.78 -3.62
N ILE A 76 -5.19 5.36 -4.60
CA ILE A 76 -3.79 5.76 -4.70
C ILE A 76 -3.70 7.28 -4.88
N THR A 77 -4.48 7.84 -5.79
CA THR A 77 -4.51 9.29 -6.01
C THR A 77 -4.86 10.04 -4.73
N GLN A 78 -5.85 9.56 -3.98
CA GLN A 78 -6.23 10.17 -2.71
C GLN A 78 -5.08 10.10 -1.70
N GLN A 79 -4.37 8.96 -1.63
CA GLN A 79 -3.24 8.83 -0.73
C GLN A 79 -2.12 9.81 -1.07
N LEU A 80 -1.85 9.99 -2.37
CA LEU A 80 -0.83 10.94 -2.82
C LEU A 80 -1.20 12.37 -2.45
N LYS A 81 -2.49 12.71 -2.52
CA LYS A 81 -2.98 14.03 -2.10
C LYS A 81 -2.83 14.23 -0.60
N GLU A 82 -3.14 13.22 0.20
CA GLU A 82 -3.02 13.29 1.66
C GLU A 82 -1.56 13.43 2.08
N LEU A 83 -0.64 12.84 1.33
CA LEU A 83 0.79 13.00 1.54
C LEU A 83 1.33 14.32 1.00
N GLU A 84 0.50 15.09 0.30
CA GLU A 84 0.87 16.34 -0.34
C GLU A 84 1.95 16.17 -1.42
N TRP A 85 2.00 14.99 -2.05
CA TRP A 85 2.91 14.73 -3.17
C TRP A 85 2.34 15.24 -4.50
N ILE A 86 1.02 15.38 -4.58
CA ILE A 86 0.30 15.95 -5.72
C ILE A 86 -0.78 16.89 -5.21
N GLU A 87 -1.26 17.76 -6.08
CA GLU A 87 -2.34 18.72 -5.76
C GLU A 87 -3.73 18.13 -5.88
#